data_3f71b425315932a962598a3aa55669e9
#
_entry.id   3f71b425315932a962598a3aa55669e9
#
_cell.length_a   1.000
_cell.length_b   1.000
_cell.length_c   1.000
_cell.angle_alpha   90.00
_cell.angle_beta   90.00
_cell.angle_gamma   90.00
#
_symmetry.space_group_name_H-M   'P 1'
#
loop_
_entity.id
_entity.type
_entity.pdbx_description
1 polymer ?
#
loop_
_entity_poly.entity_id
_entity_poly.type
_entity_poly.pdbx_seq_one_letter_code
_entity_poly.pdbx_strand_id
1 'polypeptide(L)'
;ARTANSSGTVTFDGLHLENIDVYGGTMTGGAIGYIDGYSGARKNVSFTNWTIKNEKVTKWVYDDGSTGGLVGWNISYGTLSITGNGNSSVKDVDQLSVTTYAESFSTAAAGGLVGANDFSSVTVENVNARNISVSGKNLRDLGGLLAAGRKDGTLEVKKCSLASMKITLEINSSQKTSSACAGGIIGFHERPLTISEV
;
A
#
# COMPACT_ATOMS: atom_id res chain seq x y z
N ALA A 1 11.47 7.98 4.38
CA ALA A 1 12.58 7.41 5.15
C ALA A 1 13.07 6.11 4.50
N ARG A 2 14.34 5.80 4.58
CA ARG A 2 14.95 4.53 4.20
C ARG A 2 15.58 3.90 5.43
N THR A 3 15.30 2.63 5.70
CA THR A 3 15.92 1.92 6.82
C THR A 3 17.27 1.33 6.43
N ALA A 4 18.27 1.39 7.29
CA ALA A 4 19.64 0.91 7.02
C ALA A 4 19.77 -0.63 7.04
N ASN A 5 20.90 -1.16 6.58
CA ASN A 5 21.22 -2.59 6.36
C ASN A 5 21.41 -3.44 7.64
N SER A 6 20.56 -3.28 8.66
CA SER A 6 20.57 -4.08 9.88
C SER A 6 19.17 -4.65 10.16
N SER A 7 19.10 -5.84 10.73
CA SER A 7 17.83 -6.37 11.25
C SER A 7 17.28 -5.44 12.33
N GLY A 8 15.97 -5.34 12.43
CA GLY A 8 15.39 -4.50 13.47
C GLY A 8 13.87 -4.42 13.41
N THR A 9 13.31 -3.87 14.46
CA THR A 9 11.88 -3.56 14.58
C THR A 9 11.68 -2.06 14.62
N VAL A 10 10.71 -1.56 13.86
CA VAL A 10 10.27 -0.17 13.85
C VAL A 10 8.77 -0.16 14.15
N THR A 11 8.38 0.55 15.17
CA THR A 11 6.96 0.73 15.53
C THR A 11 6.58 2.19 15.37
N PHE A 12 5.49 2.42 14.63
CA PHE A 12 4.79 3.68 14.57
C PHE A 12 3.54 3.55 15.44
N ASP A 13 3.58 4.13 16.62
CA ASP A 13 2.47 4.17 17.56
C ASP A 13 1.96 5.59 17.71
N GLY A 14 0.66 5.81 17.53
CA GLY A 14 0.05 7.14 17.58
C GLY A 14 0.39 8.02 16.37
N LEU A 15 0.61 7.45 15.18
CA LEU A 15 0.85 8.23 13.96
C LEU A 15 -0.45 8.82 13.42
N HIS A 16 -0.54 10.13 13.31
CA HIS A 16 -1.68 10.83 12.71
C HIS A 16 -1.24 11.62 11.48
N LEU A 17 -1.72 11.21 10.31
CA LEU A 17 -1.52 11.88 9.03
C LEU A 17 -2.79 12.67 8.70
N GLU A 18 -2.78 13.97 8.88
CA GLU A 18 -3.94 14.82 8.64
C GLU A 18 -3.60 16.01 7.73
N ASN A 19 -4.40 16.22 6.68
CA ASN A 19 -4.23 17.30 5.69
C ASN A 19 -2.83 17.29 5.06
N ILE A 20 -2.34 16.11 4.68
CA ILE A 20 -1.01 15.91 4.11
C ILE A 20 -1.11 15.74 2.60
N ASP A 21 -0.23 16.42 1.87
CA ASP A 21 -0.01 16.21 0.43
C ASP A 21 1.44 15.76 0.23
N VAL A 22 1.61 14.51 -0.22
CA VAL A 22 2.91 13.90 -0.50
C VAL A 22 3.07 13.75 -2.00
N TYR A 23 4.13 14.32 -2.53
CA TYR A 23 4.49 14.17 -3.92
C TYR A 23 5.87 13.54 -4.04
N GLY A 24 5.98 12.43 -4.78
CA GLY A 24 7.23 11.67 -4.85
C GLY A 24 7.54 11.08 -6.23
N GLY A 25 8.75 10.55 -6.33
CA GLY A 25 9.29 9.87 -7.51
C GLY A 25 9.04 8.35 -7.49
N THR A 26 10.09 7.54 -7.33
CA THR A 26 10.03 6.09 -7.56
C THR A 26 9.21 5.32 -6.51
N MET A 27 9.37 5.64 -5.22
CA MET A 27 8.65 4.96 -4.12
C MET A 27 8.07 6.01 -3.18
N THR A 28 6.75 6.07 -3.09
CA THR A 28 6.07 7.14 -2.39
C THR A 28 5.05 6.56 -1.42
N GLY A 29 5.13 6.97 -0.16
CA GLY A 29 4.18 6.61 0.88
C GLY A 29 3.96 7.77 1.83
N GLY A 30 2.78 7.90 2.39
CA GLY A 30 2.48 8.96 3.35
C GLY A 30 3.38 8.92 4.57
N ALA A 31 3.64 7.75 5.11
CA ALA A 31 4.56 7.54 6.23
C ALA A 31 5.95 7.08 5.76
N ILE A 32 6.02 6.05 4.92
CA ILE A 32 7.29 5.43 4.48
C ILE A 32 7.27 5.23 2.97
N GLY A 33 8.22 5.83 2.24
CA GLY A 33 8.39 5.57 0.82
C GLY A 33 8.88 4.15 0.54
N TYR A 34 9.88 3.67 1.28
CA TYR A 34 10.53 2.40 1.03
C TYR A 34 11.03 1.73 2.32
N ILE A 35 10.69 0.46 2.48
CA ILE A 35 11.26 -0.40 3.53
C ILE A 35 12.23 -1.36 2.84
N ASP A 36 13.51 -1.21 3.13
CA ASP A 36 14.60 -1.96 2.52
C ASP A 36 15.15 -2.99 3.52
N GLY A 37 15.17 -4.25 3.12
CA GLY A 37 15.73 -5.36 3.84
C GLY A 37 16.30 -6.41 2.89
N TYR A 38 16.94 -7.44 3.42
CA TYR A 38 17.35 -8.63 2.68
C TYR A 38 17.33 -9.85 3.61
N SER A 39 17.50 -11.04 3.09
CA SER A 39 17.34 -12.29 3.86
C SER A 39 18.20 -12.35 5.14
N GLY A 40 19.36 -11.69 5.15
CA GLY A 40 20.26 -11.56 6.32
C GLY A 40 19.98 -10.36 7.22
N ALA A 41 19.11 -9.42 6.82
CA ALA A 41 18.78 -8.22 7.61
C ALA A 41 17.28 -7.90 7.51
N ARG A 42 16.48 -8.71 8.19
CA ARG A 42 15.01 -8.61 8.18
C ARG A 42 14.52 -7.39 8.95
N LYS A 43 13.47 -6.75 8.45
CA LYS A 43 12.81 -5.63 9.11
C LYS A 43 11.39 -6.03 9.51
N ASN A 44 11.05 -5.76 10.77
CA ASN A 44 9.66 -5.84 11.23
C ASN A 44 9.15 -4.42 11.42
N VAL A 45 8.10 -4.07 10.73
CA VAL A 45 7.49 -2.74 10.80
C VAL A 45 6.05 -2.88 11.26
N SER A 46 5.65 -2.07 12.22
CA SER A 46 4.28 -2.07 12.73
C SER A 46 3.72 -0.66 12.84
N PHE A 47 2.44 -0.55 12.53
CA PHE A 47 1.62 0.64 12.74
C PHE A 47 0.50 0.28 13.70
N THR A 48 0.41 1.03 14.82
CA THR A 48 -0.64 0.90 15.83
C THR A 48 -1.16 2.28 16.22
N ASN A 49 -2.43 2.39 16.58
CA ASN A 49 -3.05 3.66 16.97
C ASN A 49 -2.82 4.80 15.94
N TRP A 50 -2.91 4.49 14.67
CA TRP A 50 -2.67 5.43 13.60
C TRP A 50 -3.98 5.90 12.96
N THR A 51 -3.94 7.06 12.32
CA THR A 51 -5.04 7.57 11.50
C THR A 51 -4.54 8.29 10.26
N ILE A 52 -5.33 8.19 9.19
CA ILE A 52 -5.18 8.99 7.96
C ILE A 52 -6.45 9.78 7.76
N LYS A 53 -6.33 11.09 7.60
CA LYS A 53 -7.46 11.96 7.33
C LYS A 53 -7.10 13.03 6.31
N ASN A 54 -7.85 13.10 5.22
CA ASN A 54 -7.62 14.04 4.13
C ASN A 54 -6.16 14.02 3.63
N GLU A 55 -5.69 12.82 3.31
CA GLU A 55 -4.34 12.63 2.78
C GLU A 55 -4.38 12.46 1.27
N LYS A 56 -3.39 13.03 0.60
CA LYS A 56 -3.16 12.88 -0.82
C LYS A 56 -1.72 12.44 -1.08
N VAL A 57 -1.56 11.30 -1.72
CA VAL A 57 -0.25 10.77 -2.12
C VAL A 57 -0.21 10.69 -3.63
N THR A 58 0.69 11.43 -4.25
CA THR A 58 0.81 11.52 -5.70
C THR A 58 2.21 11.13 -6.14
N LYS A 59 2.28 10.31 -7.19
CA LYS A 59 3.53 9.89 -7.79
C LYS A 59 3.48 10.04 -9.30
N TRP A 60 4.54 10.61 -9.85
CA TRP A 60 4.83 10.58 -11.27
C TRP A 60 5.96 9.61 -11.56
N VAL A 61 5.75 8.64 -12.45
CA VAL A 61 6.68 7.54 -12.70
C VAL A 61 7.22 7.62 -14.12
N TYR A 62 8.53 7.58 -14.23
CA TYR A 62 9.22 7.30 -15.51
C TYR A 62 9.69 5.84 -15.57
N ASP A 63 9.68 5.13 -14.45
CA ASP A 63 10.18 3.76 -14.26
C ASP A 63 9.24 2.93 -13.36
N ASP A 64 9.69 1.76 -12.96
CA ASP A 64 9.02 0.92 -11.97
C ASP A 64 9.03 1.58 -10.60
N GLY A 65 7.97 1.35 -9.83
CA GLY A 65 7.89 1.83 -8.46
C GLY A 65 6.48 1.69 -7.89
N SER A 66 6.29 2.14 -6.66
CA SER A 66 5.02 1.89 -5.98
C SER A 66 4.59 3.03 -5.08
N THR A 67 3.28 3.19 -4.92
CA THR A 67 2.66 4.25 -4.14
C THR A 67 1.64 3.67 -3.18
N GLY A 68 1.68 4.10 -1.92
CA GLY A 68 0.68 3.72 -0.91
C GLY A 68 0.43 4.84 0.09
N GLY A 69 -0.73 4.87 0.71
CA GLY A 69 -1.06 5.85 1.74
C GLY A 69 -0.15 5.75 2.97
N LEU A 70 0.20 4.58 3.43
CA LEU A 70 1.19 4.39 4.49
C LEU A 70 2.56 4.03 3.93
N VAL A 71 2.64 2.99 3.10
CA VAL A 71 3.91 2.42 2.63
C VAL A 71 3.93 2.33 1.12
N GLY A 72 4.91 2.94 0.48
CA GLY A 72 5.09 2.87 -0.97
C GLY A 72 5.50 1.47 -1.42
N TRP A 73 6.64 0.97 -0.96
CA TRP A 73 7.13 -0.37 -1.28
C TRP A 73 7.78 -1.03 -0.06
N ASN A 74 7.38 -2.26 0.23
CA ASN A 74 7.93 -3.06 1.31
C ASN A 74 8.75 -4.24 0.75
N ILE A 75 10.05 -4.25 1.02
CA ILE A 75 10.97 -5.38 0.80
C ILE A 75 11.67 -5.67 2.11
N SER A 76 10.93 -5.94 3.15
CA SER A 76 11.52 -6.07 4.50
C SER A 76 12.12 -7.44 4.79
N TYR A 77 11.75 -8.47 4.02
CA TYR A 77 12.02 -9.88 4.34
C TYR A 77 11.54 -10.31 5.73
N GLY A 78 10.84 -9.46 6.44
CA GLY A 78 10.24 -9.68 7.75
C GLY A 78 8.72 -9.53 7.71
N THR A 79 8.19 -8.74 8.62
CA THR A 79 6.75 -8.50 8.75
C THR A 79 6.39 -7.02 8.60
N LEU A 80 5.27 -6.75 7.94
CA LEU A 80 4.60 -5.46 7.98
C LEU A 80 3.23 -5.67 8.62
N SER A 81 3.00 -5.10 9.80
CA SER A 81 1.73 -5.17 10.51
C SER A 81 1.06 -3.80 10.53
N ILE A 82 -0.17 -3.73 10.06
CA ILE A 82 -1.00 -2.52 10.04
C ILE A 82 -2.25 -2.84 10.85
N THR A 83 -2.30 -2.40 12.11
CA THR A 83 -3.40 -2.67 13.03
C THR A 83 -4.16 -1.38 13.30
N GLY A 84 -5.43 -1.35 12.91
CA GLY A 84 -6.35 -0.26 13.21
C GLY A 84 -6.83 -0.30 14.66
N ASN A 85 -7.60 0.71 15.06
CA ASN A 85 -8.08 0.84 16.44
C ASN A 85 -9.08 -0.24 16.87
N GLY A 86 -9.65 -1.00 15.92
CA GLY A 86 -10.68 -2.00 16.23
C GLY A 86 -12.02 -1.43 16.71
N ASN A 87 -12.13 -0.13 16.82
CA ASN A 87 -13.35 0.56 17.23
C ASN A 87 -14.14 1.01 15.99
N SER A 88 -15.34 0.49 15.80
CA SER A 88 -16.19 0.82 14.65
C SER A 88 -16.59 2.31 14.56
N SER A 89 -16.53 3.03 15.67
CA SER A 89 -16.79 4.47 15.71
C SER A 89 -15.61 5.33 15.28
N VAL A 90 -14.40 4.78 15.31
CA VAL A 90 -13.18 5.47 14.88
C VAL A 90 -12.86 5.06 13.45
N LYS A 91 -12.57 6.05 12.59
CA LYS A 91 -12.09 5.79 11.24
C LYS A 91 -10.57 5.88 11.26
N ASP A 92 -9.91 4.74 10.99
CA ASP A 92 -8.47 4.71 10.82
C ASP A 92 -8.07 5.41 9.51
N VAL A 93 -8.94 5.30 8.48
CA VAL A 93 -8.78 6.04 7.22
C VAL A 93 -10.06 6.78 6.87
N ASP A 94 -9.96 8.08 6.66
CA ASP A 94 -11.04 8.92 6.13
C ASP A 94 -10.49 9.93 5.10
N GLN A 95 -10.94 9.82 3.85
CA GLN A 95 -10.48 10.64 2.72
C GLN A 95 -8.99 10.44 2.39
N LEU A 96 -8.68 9.31 1.80
CA LEU A 96 -7.35 9.01 1.25
C LEU A 96 -7.41 9.01 -0.28
N SER A 97 -6.52 9.75 -0.92
CA SER A 97 -6.33 9.73 -2.37
C SER A 97 -4.92 9.30 -2.73
N VAL A 98 -4.79 8.19 -3.42
CA VAL A 98 -3.50 7.70 -3.95
C VAL A 98 -3.55 7.75 -5.46
N THR A 99 -2.62 8.46 -6.07
CA THR A 99 -2.58 8.66 -7.52
C THR A 99 -1.18 8.38 -8.07
N THR A 100 -1.11 7.56 -9.11
CA THR A 100 0.17 7.22 -9.76
C THR A 100 0.02 7.30 -11.28
N TYR A 101 0.92 8.03 -11.92
CA TYR A 101 0.95 8.20 -13.37
C TYR A 101 2.24 7.65 -13.97
N ALA A 102 2.12 6.90 -15.05
CA ALA A 102 3.23 6.53 -15.91
C ALA A 102 2.94 6.97 -17.35
N GLU A 103 3.95 7.44 -18.06
CA GLU A 103 3.81 7.83 -19.48
C GLU A 103 3.58 6.62 -20.37
N SER A 104 4.30 5.54 -20.10
CA SER A 104 4.16 4.26 -20.75
C SER A 104 3.74 3.19 -19.73
N PHE A 105 3.31 2.01 -20.22
CA PHE A 105 2.97 0.91 -19.31
C PHE A 105 4.16 0.52 -18.44
N SER A 106 3.94 0.51 -17.14
CA SER A 106 4.95 0.26 -16.12
C SER A 106 4.50 -0.86 -15.19
N THR A 107 5.45 -1.60 -14.62
CA THR A 107 5.19 -2.57 -13.55
C THR A 107 4.89 -1.91 -12.20
N ALA A 108 4.77 -0.58 -12.18
CA ALA A 108 4.39 0.17 -11.01
C ALA A 108 3.03 -0.25 -10.42
N ALA A 109 2.87 0.00 -9.13
CA ALA A 109 1.68 -0.36 -8.38
C ALA A 109 1.17 0.81 -7.52
N ALA A 110 -0.14 0.90 -7.33
CA ALA A 110 -0.74 1.88 -6.43
C ALA A 110 -1.79 1.22 -5.51
N GLY A 111 -1.58 1.31 -4.21
CA GLY A 111 -2.48 0.77 -3.18
C GLY A 111 -2.89 1.80 -2.14
N GLY A 112 -4.08 1.66 -1.58
CA GLY A 112 -4.58 2.60 -0.57
C GLY A 112 -3.67 2.67 0.65
N LEU A 113 -3.26 1.56 1.21
CA LEU A 113 -2.31 1.53 2.33
C LEU A 113 -0.90 1.15 1.88
N VAL A 114 -0.76 0.10 1.06
CA VAL A 114 0.54 -0.42 0.63
C VAL A 114 0.57 -0.53 -0.89
N GLY A 115 1.54 0.11 -1.52
CA GLY A 115 1.72 0.05 -2.97
C GLY A 115 2.18 -1.31 -3.43
N ALA A 116 3.32 -1.78 -2.98
CA ALA A 116 3.81 -3.12 -3.27
C ALA A 116 4.47 -3.79 -2.07
N ASN A 117 4.42 -5.12 -2.07
CA ASN A 117 5.06 -5.95 -1.07
C ASN A 117 5.79 -7.11 -1.74
N ASP A 118 7.09 -7.22 -1.48
CA ASP A 118 7.94 -8.30 -1.96
C ASP A 118 8.68 -8.95 -0.79
N PHE A 119 8.74 -10.29 -0.77
CA PHE A 119 9.49 -11.10 0.21
C PHE A 119 9.11 -10.88 1.70
N SER A 120 7.93 -10.34 1.98
CA SER A 120 7.52 -9.99 3.34
C SER A 120 6.12 -10.47 3.63
N SER A 121 5.86 -10.84 4.89
CA SER A 121 4.50 -11.10 5.34
C SER A 121 3.81 -9.78 5.73
N VAL A 122 2.60 -9.58 5.24
CA VAL A 122 1.78 -8.40 5.54
C VAL A 122 0.51 -8.82 6.26
N THR A 123 0.22 -8.17 7.37
CA THR A 123 -1.07 -8.29 8.06
C THR A 123 -1.73 -6.94 8.14
N VAL A 124 -2.98 -6.85 7.68
CA VAL A 124 -3.87 -5.70 7.86
C VAL A 124 -5.04 -6.15 8.71
N GLU A 125 -5.16 -5.62 9.92
CA GLU A 125 -6.15 -6.08 10.89
C GLU A 125 -6.88 -4.92 11.57
N ASN A 126 -8.18 -5.11 11.83
CA ASN A 126 -9.05 -4.18 12.57
C ASN A 126 -9.11 -2.77 11.96
N VAL A 127 -8.88 -2.62 10.66
CA VAL A 127 -8.88 -1.33 9.97
C VAL A 127 -10.29 -0.93 9.58
N ASN A 128 -10.71 0.26 10.00
CA ASN A 128 -11.96 0.89 9.62
C ASN A 128 -11.68 2.05 8.65
N ALA A 129 -11.95 1.84 7.37
CA ALA A 129 -11.58 2.76 6.31
C ALA A 129 -12.76 3.16 5.43
N ARG A 130 -12.80 4.44 5.03
CA ARG A 130 -13.79 4.96 4.08
C ARG A 130 -13.19 6.03 3.17
N ASN A 131 -13.88 6.28 2.06
CA ASN A 131 -13.52 7.34 1.12
C ASN A 131 -12.08 7.19 0.58
N ILE A 132 -11.68 5.96 0.26
CA ILE A 132 -10.40 5.70 -0.37
C ILE A 132 -10.55 5.78 -1.88
N SER A 133 -9.74 6.60 -2.52
CA SER A 133 -9.61 6.69 -3.97
C SER A 133 -8.21 6.29 -4.39
N VAL A 134 -8.10 5.22 -5.18
CA VAL A 134 -6.83 4.82 -5.79
C VAL A 134 -6.97 4.93 -7.30
N SER A 135 -6.12 5.74 -7.91
CA SER A 135 -6.12 5.95 -9.35
C SER A 135 -4.73 5.71 -9.95
N GLY A 136 -4.73 5.10 -11.10
CA GLY A 136 -3.50 4.79 -11.83
C GLY A 136 -3.65 4.93 -13.33
N LYS A 137 -2.61 5.40 -13.99
CA LYS A 137 -2.54 5.45 -15.45
C LYS A 137 -1.31 4.69 -15.95
N ASN A 138 -1.54 3.75 -16.85
CA ASN A 138 -0.50 2.87 -17.41
C ASN A 138 0.26 2.04 -16.37
N LEU A 139 -0.40 1.63 -15.30
CA LEU A 139 0.17 0.79 -14.24
C LEU A 139 -0.23 -0.66 -14.40
N ARG A 140 0.56 -1.56 -13.81
CA ARG A 140 0.23 -2.98 -13.77
C ARG A 140 -0.80 -3.32 -12.70
N ASP A 141 -0.63 -2.83 -11.47
CA ASP A 141 -1.41 -3.30 -10.34
C ASP A 141 -2.03 -2.15 -9.53
N LEU A 142 -3.34 -2.22 -9.30
CA LEU A 142 -4.07 -1.32 -8.39
C LEU A 142 -4.88 -2.11 -7.36
N GLY A 143 -4.85 -1.67 -6.11
CA GLY A 143 -5.65 -2.27 -5.05
C GLY A 143 -6.14 -1.26 -4.02
N GLY A 144 -7.30 -1.51 -3.46
CA GLY A 144 -7.90 -0.63 -2.46
C GLY A 144 -7.10 -0.55 -1.16
N LEU A 145 -6.53 -1.65 -0.71
CA LEU A 145 -5.60 -1.69 0.42
C LEU A 145 -4.17 -1.97 -0.03
N LEU A 146 -3.95 -3.05 -0.78
CA LEU A 146 -2.65 -3.46 -1.29
C LEU A 146 -2.71 -3.61 -2.82
N ALA A 147 -1.81 -2.97 -3.56
CA ALA A 147 -1.80 -3.12 -5.01
C ALA A 147 -1.15 -4.42 -5.46
N ALA A 148 0.05 -4.72 -4.99
CA ALA A 148 0.79 -5.89 -5.44
C ALA A 148 1.48 -6.63 -4.29
N GLY A 149 1.23 -7.94 -4.20
CA GLY A 149 1.99 -8.88 -3.38
C GLY A 149 2.73 -9.84 -4.28
N ARG A 150 4.05 -9.73 -4.36
CA ARG A 150 4.90 -10.49 -5.26
C ARG A 150 5.95 -11.26 -4.46
N LYS A 151 6.48 -12.32 -5.07
CA LYS A 151 7.56 -13.14 -4.50
C LYS A 151 7.13 -13.80 -3.18
N ASP A 152 8.07 -14.18 -2.34
CA ASP A 152 7.78 -14.88 -1.09
C ASP A 152 7.16 -13.93 -0.05
N GLY A 153 6.23 -14.43 0.72
CA GLY A 153 5.51 -13.70 1.74
C GLY A 153 4.04 -14.12 1.80
N THR A 154 3.36 -13.74 2.84
CA THR A 154 1.92 -13.98 3.02
C THR A 154 1.18 -12.67 3.15
N LEU A 155 -0.09 -12.67 2.79
CA LEU A 155 -0.97 -11.54 3.05
C LEU A 155 -2.19 -11.99 3.82
N GLU A 156 -2.44 -11.33 4.92
CA GLU A 156 -3.63 -11.52 5.74
C GLU A 156 -4.37 -10.19 5.88
N VAL A 157 -5.65 -10.17 5.51
CA VAL A 157 -6.58 -9.05 5.75
C VAL A 157 -7.74 -9.58 6.57
N LYS A 158 -7.93 -9.05 7.77
CA LYS A 158 -8.96 -9.55 8.67
C LYS A 158 -9.61 -8.46 9.53
N LYS A 159 -10.88 -8.66 9.86
CA LYS A 159 -11.66 -7.76 10.71
C LYS A 159 -11.62 -6.31 10.24
N CYS A 160 -11.67 -6.10 8.93
CA CYS A 160 -11.63 -4.78 8.33
C CYS A 160 -13.02 -4.33 7.89
N SER A 161 -13.33 -3.07 8.06
CA SER A 161 -14.55 -2.44 7.52
C SER A 161 -14.18 -1.43 6.46
N LEU A 162 -14.58 -1.69 5.23
CA LEU A 162 -14.19 -0.89 4.07
C LEU A 162 -15.44 -0.31 3.40
N ALA A 163 -15.51 1.00 3.25
CA ALA A 163 -16.63 1.67 2.63
C ALA A 163 -16.21 2.75 1.65
N SER A 164 -17.00 2.97 0.59
CA SER A 164 -16.77 4.05 -0.38
C SER A 164 -15.36 4.02 -0.99
N MET A 165 -14.96 2.87 -1.50
CA MET A 165 -13.69 2.71 -2.19
C MET A 165 -13.88 2.90 -3.69
N LYS A 166 -13.03 3.72 -4.30
CA LYS A 166 -12.99 3.96 -5.75
C LYS A 166 -11.62 3.58 -6.30
N ILE A 167 -11.61 2.61 -7.21
CA ILE A 167 -10.39 2.16 -7.88
C ILE A 167 -10.54 2.47 -9.38
N THR A 168 -9.62 3.24 -9.94
CA THR A 168 -9.65 3.65 -11.34
C THR A 168 -8.32 3.37 -12.02
N LEU A 169 -8.29 2.42 -12.94
CA LEU A 169 -7.13 2.11 -13.76
C LEU A 169 -7.38 2.54 -15.21
N GLU A 170 -6.56 3.45 -15.71
CA GLU A 170 -6.56 3.89 -17.08
C GLU A 170 -5.35 3.32 -17.82
N ILE A 171 -5.56 2.79 -19.02
CA ILE A 171 -4.51 2.22 -19.85
C ILE A 171 -4.63 2.78 -21.26
N ASN A 172 -3.54 3.28 -21.82
CA ASN A 172 -3.52 3.75 -23.19
C ASN A 172 -3.73 2.61 -24.16
N SER A 173 -4.66 2.76 -25.09
CA SER A 173 -5.10 1.72 -26.04
C SER A 173 -3.99 1.17 -26.96
N SER A 174 -2.88 1.91 -27.10
CA SER A 174 -1.72 1.46 -27.88
C SER A 174 -0.84 0.43 -27.18
N GLN A 175 -1.09 0.17 -25.89
CA GLN A 175 -0.27 -0.76 -25.10
C GLN A 175 -1.02 -2.06 -24.86
N LYS A 176 -0.45 -3.18 -25.34
CA LYS A 176 -0.98 -4.51 -25.08
C LYS A 176 -0.74 -4.90 -23.63
N THR A 177 -1.76 -4.76 -22.79
CA THR A 177 -1.68 -5.00 -21.35
C THR A 177 -2.35 -6.31 -20.99
N SER A 178 -1.69 -7.43 -21.27
CA SER A 178 -2.21 -8.75 -20.88
C SER A 178 -2.16 -9.05 -19.39
N SER A 179 -1.65 -8.13 -18.56
CA SER A 179 -1.37 -8.39 -17.15
C SER A 179 -1.69 -7.24 -16.20
N ALA A 180 -2.53 -6.30 -16.59
CA ALA A 180 -2.97 -5.23 -15.67
C ALA A 180 -4.09 -5.74 -14.76
N CYS A 181 -3.97 -5.52 -13.45
CA CYS A 181 -4.90 -5.97 -12.42
C CYS A 181 -5.42 -4.82 -11.59
N ALA A 182 -6.72 -4.83 -11.29
CA ALA A 182 -7.34 -3.89 -10.36
C ALA A 182 -8.32 -4.62 -9.44
N GLY A 183 -8.22 -4.41 -8.13
CA GLY A 183 -9.08 -5.06 -7.15
C GLY A 183 -9.51 -4.12 -6.01
N GLY A 184 -10.72 -4.29 -5.52
CA GLY A 184 -11.27 -3.45 -4.45
C GLY A 184 -10.47 -3.54 -3.15
N ILE A 185 -9.91 -4.70 -2.82
CA ILE A 185 -9.06 -4.90 -1.65
C ILE A 185 -7.62 -5.07 -2.08
N ILE A 186 -7.36 -6.03 -2.98
CA ILE A 186 -6.03 -6.41 -3.46
C ILE A 186 -6.05 -6.41 -4.99
N GLY A 187 -5.06 -5.78 -5.61
CA GLY A 187 -4.92 -5.75 -7.06
C GLY A 187 -4.35 -7.06 -7.60
N PHE A 188 -3.21 -7.50 -7.08
CA PHE A 188 -2.52 -8.71 -7.52
C PHE A 188 -1.79 -9.39 -6.36
N HIS A 189 -1.86 -10.73 -6.29
CA HIS A 189 -1.12 -11.50 -5.29
C HIS A 189 -0.73 -12.88 -5.80
N GLU A 190 0.53 -13.29 -5.62
CA GLU A 190 1.10 -14.56 -6.10
C GLU A 190 1.17 -15.65 -5.03
N ARG A 191 0.94 -15.34 -3.75
CA ARG A 191 1.25 -16.20 -2.61
C ARG A 191 0.03 -16.47 -1.72
N PRO A 192 0.16 -17.25 -0.65
CA PRO A 192 -0.96 -17.48 0.24
C PRO A 192 -1.64 -16.20 0.71
N LEU A 193 -2.94 -16.14 0.56
CA LEU A 193 -3.80 -15.02 0.87
C LEU A 193 -4.92 -15.47 1.78
N THR A 194 -5.12 -14.77 2.88
CA THR A 194 -6.28 -14.95 3.76
C THR A 194 -7.06 -13.64 3.86
N ILE A 195 -8.35 -13.67 3.53
CA ILE A 195 -9.28 -12.55 3.74
C ILE A 195 -10.43 -13.08 4.58
N SER A 196 -10.68 -12.48 5.74
CA SER A 196 -11.75 -12.87 6.65
C SER A 196 -12.37 -11.66 7.34
N GLU A 197 -13.69 -11.70 7.56
CA GLU A 197 -14.42 -10.66 8.28
C GLU A 197 -14.20 -9.24 7.68
N VAL A 198 -14.36 -9.10 6.36
CA VAL A 198 -14.18 -7.84 5.63
C VAL A 198 -15.47 -7.41 4.95
#